data_9e2d6ecff244a11c7ae9a3b6d5a57c07
#
_entry.id   9e2d6ecff244a11c7ae9a3b6d5a57c07
#
_cell.length_a   1.000
_cell.length_b   1.000
_cell.length_c   1.000
_cell.angle_alpha   90.00
_cell.angle_beta   90.00
_cell.angle_gamma   90.00
#
_symmetry.space_group_name_H-M   'P 1'
#
loop_
_entity.id
_entity.type
_entity.pdbx_description
1 polymer ?
#
loop_
_entity_poly.entity_id
_entity_poly.type
_entity_poly.pdbx_seq_one_letter_code
_entity_poly.pdbx_strand_id
1 'polypeptide(L)'
;MKIFVTGVAGQLGHDVMNELASRGYVGVGTDLAESYSGIQDGSYVTTAEYVSLDITNKEAVMNTIKTVNPDVVVHCAAWTAVDLAEDDDKQAKVKAINVDGTQNIADACKEVDAKMVYISTDYVFDGQGTKPWQPDCKDYKPLNVYGQTKLGGELAVSNTLSKYFIVRIAWVFGKNGNNFIKTMLNVGKKFDTLRVVNDQIGTPTYTFDLARLLVDMIETDKYGYYHATNEGGYISWYDFACEIFKQAGYTTKVNPITTEEYGLSKAARPFNSRLDKSKLVENGFKPLPTWQDALARYLKELG
;
A
#
# COMPACT_ATOMS: atom_id res chain seq x y z
N MET A 1 -3.79 13.35 19.16
CA MET A 1 -2.53 12.98 18.50
C MET A 1 -2.34 13.82 17.25
N LYS A 2 -1.09 14.20 16.97
CA LYS A 2 -0.67 14.79 15.70
C LYS A 2 0.02 13.72 14.85
N ILE A 3 -0.43 13.52 13.65
CA ILE A 3 0.04 12.44 12.78
C ILE A 3 0.64 13.04 11.51
N PHE A 4 1.88 12.66 11.18
CA PHE A 4 2.54 13.03 9.95
C PHE A 4 2.39 11.92 8.92
N VAL A 5 1.81 12.22 7.74
CA VAL A 5 1.50 11.23 6.71
C VAL A 5 2.29 11.54 5.45
N THR A 6 3.14 10.61 5.01
CA THR A 6 3.88 10.77 3.75
C THR A 6 3.13 10.11 2.58
N GLY A 7 3.33 10.61 1.37
CA GLY A 7 2.70 10.05 0.17
C GLY A 7 1.21 10.33 0.10
N VAL A 8 0.76 11.51 0.55
CA VAL A 8 -0.67 11.85 0.63
C VAL A 8 -1.33 12.03 -0.74
N ALA A 9 -0.56 12.26 -1.80
CA ALA A 9 -1.09 12.26 -3.16
C ALA A 9 -1.29 10.84 -3.75
N GLY A 10 -0.89 9.80 -3.03
CA GLY A 10 -1.14 8.39 -3.36
C GLY A 10 -2.50 7.91 -2.88
N GLN A 11 -2.85 6.64 -3.22
CA GLN A 11 -4.13 6.03 -2.87
C GLN A 11 -4.34 5.98 -1.35
N LEU A 12 -3.39 5.38 -0.63
CA LEU A 12 -3.53 5.14 0.81
C LEU A 12 -3.33 6.41 1.64
N GLY A 13 -2.33 7.23 1.33
CA GLY A 13 -2.08 8.46 2.08
C GLY A 13 -3.27 9.42 2.05
N HIS A 14 -3.98 9.49 0.92
CA HIS A 14 -5.25 10.22 0.78
C HIS A 14 -6.30 9.73 1.78
N ASP A 15 -6.54 8.42 1.82
CA ASP A 15 -7.57 7.84 2.69
C ASP A 15 -7.18 7.92 4.18
N VAL A 16 -5.88 7.78 4.50
CA VAL A 16 -5.38 7.94 5.88
C VAL A 16 -5.64 9.36 6.39
N MET A 17 -5.34 10.40 5.61
CA MET A 17 -5.60 11.78 6.00
C MET A 17 -7.08 12.03 6.27
N ASN A 18 -7.96 11.50 5.43
CA ASN A 18 -9.40 11.65 5.59
C ASN A 18 -9.93 10.87 6.80
N GLU A 19 -9.43 9.66 7.05
CA GLU A 19 -9.80 8.88 8.23
C GLU A 19 -9.33 9.55 9.54
N LEU A 20 -8.12 10.11 9.57
CA LEU A 20 -7.63 10.88 10.73
C LEU A 20 -8.59 12.01 11.09
N ALA A 21 -9.02 12.79 10.10
CA ALA A 21 -9.97 13.87 10.31
C ALA A 21 -11.33 13.38 10.83
N SER A 22 -11.82 12.26 10.29
CA SER A 22 -13.11 11.68 10.73
C SER A 22 -13.10 11.27 12.20
N ARG A 23 -11.91 10.99 12.76
CA ARG A 23 -11.72 10.66 14.19
C ARG A 23 -11.24 11.85 15.04
N GLY A 24 -11.18 13.06 14.48
CA GLY A 24 -10.77 14.27 15.20
C GLY A 24 -9.26 14.36 15.48
N TYR A 25 -8.44 13.64 14.72
CA TYR A 25 -6.98 13.77 14.78
C TYR A 25 -6.47 14.84 13.83
N VAL A 26 -5.30 15.40 14.16
CA VAL A 26 -4.62 16.39 13.32
C VAL A 26 -3.65 15.66 12.40
N GLY A 27 -3.95 15.63 11.11
CA GLY A 27 -3.06 15.12 10.08
C GLY A 27 -2.25 16.24 9.42
N VAL A 28 -0.93 16.06 9.31
CA VAL A 28 -0.03 16.89 8.49
C VAL A 28 0.42 16.04 7.32
N GLY A 29 0.03 16.43 6.10
CA GLY A 29 0.33 15.69 4.89
C GLY A 29 1.64 16.12 4.24
N THR A 30 2.34 15.17 3.59
CA THR A 30 3.52 15.49 2.78
C THR A 30 3.61 14.63 1.53
N ASP A 31 4.13 15.23 0.47
CA ASP A 31 4.53 14.57 -0.76
C ASP A 31 5.64 15.39 -1.45
N LEU A 32 6.14 14.92 -2.59
CA LEU A 32 7.23 15.58 -3.33
C LEU A 32 6.79 16.90 -4.00
N ALA A 33 5.53 17.01 -4.42
CA ALA A 33 5.01 18.20 -5.09
C ALA A 33 4.98 19.41 -4.12
N GLU A 34 5.03 20.62 -4.67
CA GLU A 34 4.97 21.87 -3.87
C GLU A 34 3.64 22.05 -3.12
N SER A 35 2.57 21.45 -3.63
CA SER A 35 1.24 21.44 -3.03
C SER A 35 0.59 20.10 -3.26
N TYR A 36 -0.49 19.79 -2.51
CA TYR A 36 -1.24 18.55 -2.70
C TYR A 36 -1.69 18.38 -4.15
N SER A 37 -1.25 17.29 -4.78
CA SER A 37 -1.44 16.99 -6.21
C SER A 37 -2.40 15.81 -6.48
N GLY A 38 -3.08 15.32 -5.45
CA GLY A 38 -4.11 14.28 -5.58
C GLY A 38 -5.47 14.82 -6.04
N ILE A 39 -6.51 14.01 -5.89
CA ILE A 39 -7.88 14.38 -6.26
C ILE A 39 -8.34 15.59 -5.43
N GLN A 40 -8.88 16.60 -6.12
CA GLN A 40 -9.43 17.83 -5.54
C GLN A 40 -10.96 17.66 -5.34
N ASP A 41 -11.34 16.81 -4.39
CA ASP A 41 -12.74 16.46 -4.13
C ASP A 41 -13.36 17.18 -2.91
N GLY A 42 -12.62 18.13 -2.31
CA GLY A 42 -13.05 18.86 -1.14
C GLY A 42 -12.94 18.06 0.18
N SER A 43 -12.38 16.84 0.14
CA SER A 43 -12.09 16.07 1.34
C SER A 43 -10.99 16.71 2.19
N TYR A 44 -10.83 16.30 3.45
CA TYR A 44 -9.92 16.92 4.40
C TYR A 44 -8.48 17.02 3.89
N VAL A 45 -7.98 16.00 3.22
CA VAL A 45 -6.61 16.02 2.68
C VAL A 45 -6.33 17.19 1.74
N THR A 46 -7.36 17.72 1.05
CA THR A 46 -7.23 18.84 0.11
C THR A 46 -7.04 20.19 0.80
N THR A 47 -7.37 20.28 2.08
CA THR A 47 -7.33 21.52 2.90
C THR A 47 -6.46 21.37 4.14
N ALA A 48 -5.95 20.18 4.43
CA ALA A 48 -5.08 19.89 5.56
C ALA A 48 -3.74 20.63 5.46
N GLU A 49 -3.06 20.80 6.59
CA GLU A 49 -1.67 21.25 6.60
C GLU A 49 -0.82 20.33 5.73
N TYR A 50 -0.05 20.92 4.81
CA TYR A 50 0.76 20.21 3.84
C TYR A 50 2.17 20.78 3.81
N VAL A 51 3.16 19.88 3.76
CA VAL A 51 4.59 20.21 3.63
C VAL A 51 5.16 19.50 2.41
N SER A 52 5.72 20.24 1.45
CA SER A 52 6.51 19.66 0.37
C SER A 52 7.79 19.06 0.93
N LEU A 53 8.04 17.77 0.71
CA LEU A 53 9.19 17.07 1.26
C LEU A 53 9.67 15.94 0.33
N ASP A 54 10.95 16.04 -0.04
CA ASP A 54 11.68 14.90 -0.63
C ASP A 54 12.23 14.03 0.50
N ILE A 55 11.67 12.82 0.69
CA ILE A 55 12.10 11.91 1.75
C ILE A 55 13.55 11.42 1.57
N THR A 56 14.13 11.56 0.39
CA THR A 56 15.54 11.21 0.14
C THR A 56 16.52 12.27 0.69
N ASN A 57 16.01 13.47 1.00
CA ASN A 57 16.80 14.51 1.64
C ASN A 57 16.78 14.36 3.17
N LYS A 58 17.83 13.75 3.71
CA LYS A 58 17.94 13.44 5.15
C LYS A 58 17.79 14.68 6.06
N GLU A 59 18.42 15.79 5.70
CA GLU A 59 18.38 17.02 6.51
C GLU A 59 16.96 17.62 6.50
N ALA A 60 16.33 17.70 5.32
CA ALA A 60 14.97 18.19 5.19
C ALA A 60 13.97 17.33 5.99
N VAL A 61 14.09 15.99 5.92
CA VAL A 61 13.27 15.06 6.70
C VAL A 61 13.43 15.31 8.20
N MET A 62 14.65 15.37 8.68
CA MET A 62 14.93 15.58 10.10
C MET A 62 14.37 16.91 10.61
N ASN A 63 14.60 18.00 9.87
CA ASN A 63 14.13 19.33 10.23
C ASN A 63 12.59 19.41 10.21
N THR A 64 11.95 18.83 9.19
CA THR A 64 10.49 18.83 9.06
C THR A 64 9.84 18.05 10.20
N ILE A 65 10.30 16.81 10.48
CA ILE A 65 9.71 15.98 11.54
C ILE A 65 9.95 16.60 12.92
N LYS A 66 11.12 17.21 13.18
CA LYS A 66 11.36 17.95 14.43
C LYS A 66 10.44 19.16 14.57
N THR A 67 10.18 19.88 13.49
CA THR A 67 9.31 21.08 13.51
C THR A 67 7.85 20.68 13.72
N VAL A 68 7.37 19.65 13.01
CA VAL A 68 6.00 19.14 13.15
C VAL A 68 5.82 18.50 14.52
N ASN A 69 6.83 17.81 15.04
CA ASN A 69 6.85 17.05 16.28
C ASN A 69 5.62 16.12 16.42
N PRO A 70 5.44 15.16 15.50
CA PRO A 70 4.28 14.28 15.49
C PRO A 70 4.38 13.18 16.56
N ASP A 71 3.24 12.71 17.06
CA ASP A 71 3.15 11.50 17.89
C ASP A 71 3.36 10.22 17.06
N VAL A 72 2.96 10.28 15.79
CA VAL A 72 3.00 9.13 14.85
C VAL A 72 3.36 9.60 13.44
N VAL A 73 4.16 8.79 12.73
CA VAL A 73 4.38 8.91 11.30
C VAL A 73 3.75 7.72 10.58
N VAL A 74 2.83 7.98 9.63
CA VAL A 74 2.29 6.96 8.71
C VAL A 74 3.01 7.12 7.37
N HIS A 75 3.92 6.21 7.07
CA HIS A 75 4.81 6.27 5.92
C HIS A 75 4.23 5.51 4.73
N CYS A 76 3.50 6.22 3.85
CA CYS A 76 2.91 5.69 2.63
C CYS A 76 3.71 6.01 1.35
N ALA A 77 4.67 6.96 1.42
CA ALA A 77 5.51 7.30 0.28
C ALA A 77 6.41 6.13 -0.12
N ALA A 78 6.36 5.74 -1.38
CA ALA A 78 7.20 4.68 -1.94
C ALA A 78 7.23 4.76 -3.47
N TRP A 79 8.29 4.23 -4.08
CA TRP A 79 8.27 3.87 -5.49
C TRP A 79 7.49 2.55 -5.64
N THR A 80 6.37 2.58 -6.38
CA THR A 80 5.47 1.42 -6.55
C THR A 80 5.34 0.94 -7.99
N ALA A 81 6.03 1.59 -8.94
CA ALA A 81 6.04 1.18 -10.34
C ALA A 81 6.97 -0.03 -10.53
N VAL A 82 6.43 -1.24 -10.28
CA VAL A 82 7.18 -2.51 -10.15
C VAL A 82 8.01 -2.82 -11.40
N ASP A 83 7.41 -2.73 -12.60
CA ASP A 83 8.14 -3.04 -13.85
C ASP A 83 9.19 -1.97 -14.19
N LEU A 84 8.94 -0.69 -13.90
CA LEU A 84 9.92 0.38 -14.09
C LEU A 84 11.09 0.31 -13.10
N ALA A 85 10.90 -0.34 -11.95
CA ALA A 85 11.97 -0.55 -10.99
C ALA A 85 13.08 -1.48 -11.52
N GLU A 86 12.77 -2.31 -12.53
CA GLU A 86 13.74 -3.18 -13.19
C GLU A 86 14.63 -2.45 -14.22
N ASP A 87 14.35 -1.18 -14.53
CA ASP A 87 15.19 -0.39 -15.44
C ASP A 87 16.49 0.00 -14.73
N ASP A 88 17.65 -0.31 -15.33
CA ASP A 88 18.96 -0.08 -14.73
C ASP A 88 19.16 1.39 -14.29
N ASP A 89 18.65 2.34 -15.07
CA ASP A 89 18.72 3.78 -14.79
C ASP A 89 17.76 4.23 -13.65
N LYS A 90 16.83 3.37 -13.23
CA LYS A 90 15.87 3.65 -12.14
C LYS A 90 16.24 3.00 -10.82
N GLN A 91 16.99 1.90 -10.81
CA GLN A 91 17.25 1.12 -9.59
C GLN A 91 17.84 1.96 -8.45
N ALA A 92 18.79 2.84 -8.76
CA ALA A 92 19.36 3.74 -7.76
C ALA A 92 18.31 4.67 -7.13
N LYS A 93 17.40 5.22 -7.95
CA LYS A 93 16.30 6.06 -7.47
C LYS A 93 15.27 5.28 -6.67
N VAL A 94 14.93 4.05 -7.09
CA VAL A 94 14.03 3.15 -6.35
C VAL A 94 14.60 2.86 -4.97
N LYS A 95 15.89 2.53 -4.87
CA LYS A 95 16.59 2.31 -3.60
C LYS A 95 16.60 3.58 -2.75
N ALA A 96 16.95 4.74 -3.32
CA ALA A 96 16.97 6.01 -2.59
C ALA A 96 15.61 6.32 -1.96
N ILE A 97 14.50 6.06 -2.64
CA ILE A 97 13.15 6.30 -2.12
C ILE A 97 12.75 5.24 -1.10
N ASN A 98 12.79 3.94 -1.48
CA ASN A 98 12.22 2.87 -0.67
C ASN A 98 13.09 2.45 0.52
N VAL A 99 14.41 2.62 0.43
CA VAL A 99 15.35 2.24 1.50
C VAL A 99 15.86 3.47 2.22
N ASP A 100 16.58 4.35 1.51
CA ASP A 100 17.29 5.46 2.14
C ASP A 100 16.29 6.52 2.67
N GLY A 101 15.22 6.80 1.90
CA GLY A 101 14.12 7.69 2.34
C GLY A 101 13.37 7.11 3.55
N THR A 102 13.10 5.81 3.57
CA THR A 102 12.49 5.14 4.73
C THR A 102 13.42 5.19 5.95
N GLN A 103 14.75 5.01 5.77
CA GLN A 103 15.72 5.15 6.84
C GLN A 103 15.73 6.58 7.41
N ASN A 104 15.68 7.61 6.55
CA ASN A 104 15.62 9.00 6.99
C ASN A 104 14.39 9.28 7.86
N ILE A 105 13.22 8.75 7.46
CA ILE A 105 11.98 8.86 8.25
C ILE A 105 12.13 8.11 9.59
N ALA A 106 12.68 6.90 9.59
CA ALA A 106 12.87 6.12 10.82
C ALA A 106 13.85 6.81 11.79
N ASP A 107 14.97 7.37 11.28
CA ASP A 107 15.92 8.13 12.08
C ASP A 107 15.25 9.34 12.74
N ALA A 108 14.41 10.07 11.97
CA ALA A 108 13.70 11.23 12.49
C ALA A 108 12.61 10.84 13.50
N CYS A 109 11.88 9.74 13.28
CA CYS A 109 10.94 9.20 14.28
C CYS A 109 11.64 8.86 15.59
N LYS A 110 12.82 8.23 15.52
CA LYS A 110 13.62 7.92 16.70
C LYS A 110 14.01 9.16 17.50
N GLU A 111 14.39 10.22 16.79
CA GLU A 111 14.84 11.48 17.41
C GLU A 111 13.71 12.19 18.18
N VAL A 112 12.45 12.10 17.69
CA VAL A 112 11.29 12.71 18.35
C VAL A 112 10.44 11.74 19.16
N ASP A 113 10.89 10.48 19.30
CA ASP A 113 10.19 9.37 19.99
C ASP A 113 8.79 9.03 19.40
N ALA A 114 8.59 9.31 18.11
CA ALA A 114 7.33 9.03 17.42
C ALA A 114 7.17 7.53 17.09
N LYS A 115 5.92 7.03 17.10
CA LYS A 115 5.57 5.73 16.49
C LYS A 115 5.69 5.81 14.98
N MET A 116 5.98 4.69 14.31
CA MET A 116 6.00 4.62 12.85
C MET A 116 5.13 3.48 12.33
N VAL A 117 4.26 3.79 11.36
CA VAL A 117 3.59 2.80 10.54
C VAL A 117 4.27 2.79 9.16
N TYR A 118 4.80 1.64 8.77
CA TYR A 118 5.41 1.42 7.46
C TYR A 118 4.58 0.48 6.61
N ILE A 119 4.23 0.90 5.41
CA ILE A 119 3.47 0.08 4.47
C ILE A 119 4.42 -0.73 3.62
N SER A 120 4.34 -2.06 3.73
CA SER A 120 5.14 -3.01 2.97
C SER A 120 4.27 -3.87 2.05
N THR A 121 4.80 -4.94 1.52
CA THR A 121 4.21 -5.74 0.44
C THR A 121 4.47 -7.23 0.64
N ASP A 122 3.63 -8.07 0.03
CA ASP A 122 3.85 -9.50 -0.17
C ASP A 122 5.11 -9.82 -1.01
N TYR A 123 5.61 -8.87 -1.81
CA TYR A 123 6.81 -9.04 -2.67
C TYR A 123 8.13 -9.21 -1.90
N VAL A 124 8.11 -9.13 -0.57
CA VAL A 124 9.29 -9.47 0.25
C VAL A 124 9.55 -10.98 0.31
N PHE A 125 8.59 -11.81 -0.10
CA PHE A 125 8.67 -13.27 -0.14
C PHE A 125 8.99 -13.79 -1.55
N ASP A 126 9.31 -15.09 -1.67
CA ASP A 126 9.62 -15.73 -2.98
C ASP A 126 8.39 -16.03 -3.84
N GLY A 127 7.20 -15.80 -3.30
CA GLY A 127 5.96 -16.01 -4.04
C GLY A 127 5.66 -17.46 -4.41
N GLN A 128 6.34 -18.44 -3.80
CA GLN A 128 6.17 -19.86 -4.12
C GLN A 128 5.20 -20.56 -3.15
N GLY A 129 4.76 -21.76 -3.54
CA GLY A 129 3.85 -22.58 -2.74
C GLY A 129 2.40 -22.09 -2.77
N THR A 130 1.60 -22.60 -1.82
CA THR A 130 0.15 -22.34 -1.78
C THR A 130 -0.35 -21.94 -0.38
N LYS A 131 0.52 -22.03 0.62
CA LYS A 131 0.18 -21.65 2.00
C LYS A 131 0.27 -20.12 2.15
N PRO A 132 -0.63 -19.51 2.93
CA PRO A 132 -0.51 -18.09 3.26
C PRO A 132 0.77 -17.81 4.07
N TRP A 133 1.46 -16.73 3.70
CA TRP A 133 2.62 -16.23 4.44
C TRP A 133 2.21 -15.75 5.81
N GLN A 134 2.98 -16.11 6.83
CA GLN A 134 2.74 -15.66 8.20
C GLN A 134 3.38 -14.27 8.44
N PRO A 135 2.76 -13.37 9.24
CA PRO A 135 3.30 -12.02 9.49
C PRO A 135 4.73 -12.02 10.04
N ASP A 136 5.05 -12.98 10.89
CA ASP A 136 6.37 -13.09 11.55
C ASP A 136 7.37 -13.96 10.77
N CYS A 137 7.00 -14.44 9.57
CA CYS A 137 7.89 -15.17 8.65
C CYS A 137 9.02 -14.25 8.18
N LYS A 138 10.25 -14.76 8.27
CA LYS A 138 11.49 -14.07 7.85
C LYS A 138 12.19 -14.77 6.68
N ASP A 139 11.51 -15.70 6.00
CA ASP A 139 12.03 -16.37 4.81
C ASP A 139 11.93 -15.43 3.59
N TYR A 140 12.63 -14.33 3.69
CA TYR A 140 12.65 -13.28 2.67
C TYR A 140 13.41 -13.73 1.43
N LYS A 141 12.78 -13.65 0.26
CA LYS A 141 13.40 -13.92 -1.05
C LYS A 141 12.72 -13.11 -2.14
N PRO A 142 12.82 -11.78 -2.10
CA PRO A 142 12.16 -10.92 -3.08
C PRO A 142 12.65 -11.23 -4.50
N LEU A 143 11.73 -11.34 -5.45
CA LEU A 143 11.99 -11.75 -6.82
C LEU A 143 12.44 -10.61 -7.74
N ASN A 144 12.27 -9.36 -7.33
CA ASN A 144 12.45 -8.17 -8.14
C ASN A 144 12.96 -6.99 -7.31
N VAL A 145 13.43 -5.93 -7.99
CA VAL A 145 14.01 -4.72 -7.37
C VAL A 145 13.01 -4.03 -6.43
N TYR A 146 11.72 -3.98 -6.80
CA TYR A 146 10.69 -3.41 -5.93
C TYR A 146 10.60 -4.16 -4.60
N GLY A 147 10.47 -5.49 -4.64
CA GLY A 147 10.42 -6.32 -3.43
C GLY A 147 11.68 -6.20 -2.57
N GLN A 148 12.88 -6.21 -3.21
CA GLN A 148 14.16 -6.04 -2.52
C GLN A 148 14.24 -4.71 -1.79
N THR A 149 13.83 -3.62 -2.44
CA THR A 149 13.89 -2.27 -1.84
C THR A 149 12.81 -2.07 -0.78
N LYS A 150 11.62 -2.67 -0.92
CA LYS A 150 10.59 -2.66 0.14
C LYS A 150 11.05 -3.45 1.38
N LEU A 151 11.70 -4.59 1.19
CA LEU A 151 12.34 -5.33 2.30
C LEU A 151 13.44 -4.49 2.96
N GLY A 152 14.26 -3.80 2.17
CA GLY A 152 15.26 -2.86 2.73
C GLY A 152 14.64 -1.80 3.63
N GLY A 153 13.45 -1.29 3.26
CA GLY A 153 12.66 -0.39 4.10
C GLY A 153 12.14 -1.04 5.39
N GLU A 154 11.65 -2.29 5.35
CA GLU A 154 11.25 -3.02 6.57
C GLU A 154 12.42 -3.14 7.55
N LEU A 155 13.62 -3.50 7.04
CA LEU A 155 14.81 -3.64 7.84
C LEU A 155 15.30 -2.29 8.40
N ALA A 156 15.21 -1.21 7.62
CA ALA A 156 15.50 0.14 8.09
C ALA A 156 14.62 0.52 9.29
N VAL A 157 13.32 0.27 9.22
CA VAL A 157 12.38 0.53 10.32
C VAL A 157 12.67 -0.34 11.54
N SER A 158 12.70 -1.67 11.37
CA SER A 158 12.82 -2.62 12.48
C SER A 158 14.17 -2.60 13.19
N ASN A 159 15.25 -2.20 12.50
CA ASN A 159 16.57 -2.04 13.10
C ASN A 159 16.72 -0.68 13.82
N THR A 160 15.88 0.31 13.52
CA THR A 160 16.01 1.67 14.07
C THR A 160 15.05 1.92 15.22
N LEU A 161 13.83 1.39 15.13
CA LEU A 161 12.72 1.70 16.04
C LEU A 161 12.26 0.46 16.81
N SER A 162 11.71 0.69 18.02
CA SER A 162 10.95 -0.31 18.79
C SER A 162 9.43 -0.07 18.69
N LYS A 163 9.00 1.17 18.41
CA LYS A 163 7.59 1.58 18.33
C LYS A 163 7.15 1.61 16.85
N TYR A 164 6.97 0.44 16.22
CA TYR A 164 6.61 0.37 14.80
C TYR A 164 5.54 -0.66 14.50
N PHE A 165 4.77 -0.37 13.45
CA PHE A 165 3.92 -1.31 12.75
C PHE A 165 4.43 -1.44 11.31
N ILE A 166 4.82 -2.64 10.90
CA ILE A 166 5.13 -2.97 9.51
C ILE A 166 3.93 -3.75 8.98
N VAL A 167 3.18 -3.14 8.04
CA VAL A 167 1.94 -3.69 7.52
C VAL A 167 2.15 -4.08 6.06
N ARG A 168 2.19 -5.39 5.79
CA ARG A 168 2.29 -5.93 4.43
C ARG A 168 0.91 -6.07 3.84
N ILE A 169 0.77 -5.58 2.62
CA ILE A 169 -0.47 -5.54 1.85
C ILE A 169 -0.23 -6.10 0.45
N ALA A 170 -1.31 -6.40 -0.28
CA ALA A 170 -1.27 -6.86 -1.66
C ALA A 170 -2.40 -6.22 -2.47
N TRP A 171 -2.24 -6.05 -3.77
CA TRP A 171 -3.28 -5.70 -4.74
C TRP A 171 -4.12 -4.48 -4.35
N VAL A 172 -3.42 -3.38 -4.09
CA VAL A 172 -4.01 -2.15 -3.54
C VAL A 172 -4.88 -1.44 -4.57
N PHE A 173 -6.05 -0.99 -4.12
CA PHE A 173 -6.91 -0.09 -4.88
C PHE A 173 -7.53 0.99 -3.98
N GLY A 174 -7.75 2.16 -4.54
CA GLY A 174 -8.31 3.32 -3.87
C GLY A 174 -8.70 4.41 -4.86
N LYS A 175 -9.35 5.45 -4.36
CA LYS A 175 -9.92 6.53 -5.17
C LYS A 175 -8.85 7.32 -5.91
N ASN A 176 -7.77 7.66 -5.21
CA ASN A 176 -6.68 8.46 -5.77
C ASN A 176 -5.69 7.58 -6.55
N GLY A 177 -5.14 8.07 -7.67
CA GLY A 177 -4.19 7.33 -8.50
C GLY A 177 -4.80 6.21 -9.37
N ASN A 178 -3.93 5.40 -9.96
CA ASN A 178 -4.30 4.30 -10.85
C ASN A 178 -4.27 2.95 -10.13
N ASN A 179 -5.13 2.02 -10.56
CA ASN A 179 -5.15 0.64 -10.04
C ASN A 179 -5.77 -0.33 -11.06
N PHE A 180 -5.75 -1.62 -10.73
CA PHE A 180 -6.25 -2.67 -11.60
C PHE A 180 -7.73 -2.50 -11.94
N ILE A 181 -8.59 -2.10 -10.99
CA ILE A 181 -10.03 -1.92 -11.23
C ILE A 181 -10.26 -0.83 -12.28
N LYS A 182 -9.65 0.34 -12.12
CA LYS A 182 -9.75 1.43 -13.10
C LYS A 182 -9.24 1.00 -14.47
N THR A 183 -8.17 0.22 -14.52
CA THR A 183 -7.65 -0.34 -15.76
C THR A 183 -8.67 -1.26 -16.41
N MET A 184 -9.25 -2.22 -15.65
CA MET A 184 -10.26 -3.15 -16.17
C MET A 184 -11.50 -2.41 -16.69
N LEU A 185 -12.02 -1.43 -15.95
CA LEU A 185 -13.16 -0.61 -16.40
C LEU A 185 -12.85 0.13 -17.70
N ASN A 186 -11.64 0.66 -17.85
CA ASN A 186 -11.24 1.38 -19.06
C ASN A 186 -11.07 0.46 -20.28
N VAL A 187 -10.45 -0.71 -20.11
CA VAL A 187 -10.27 -1.65 -21.22
C VAL A 187 -11.57 -2.39 -21.55
N GLY A 188 -12.41 -2.69 -20.55
CA GLY A 188 -13.71 -3.31 -20.75
C GLY A 188 -14.69 -2.47 -21.57
N LYS A 189 -14.53 -1.12 -21.58
CA LYS A 189 -15.28 -0.23 -22.47
C LYS A 189 -14.85 -0.33 -23.95
N LYS A 190 -13.67 -0.87 -24.22
CA LYS A 190 -13.05 -0.85 -25.55
C LYS A 190 -13.02 -2.22 -26.22
N PHE A 191 -13.07 -3.30 -25.44
CA PHE A 191 -12.87 -4.65 -25.92
C PHE A 191 -13.94 -5.59 -25.37
N ASP A 192 -14.53 -6.42 -26.25
CA ASP A 192 -15.52 -7.42 -25.89
C ASP A 192 -14.90 -8.64 -25.18
N THR A 193 -13.59 -8.83 -25.33
CA THR A 193 -12.86 -9.96 -24.75
C THR A 193 -11.49 -9.53 -24.25
N LEU A 194 -11.12 -9.97 -23.04
CA LEU A 194 -9.82 -9.74 -22.43
C LEU A 194 -9.17 -11.04 -22.01
N ARG A 195 -7.83 -11.02 -21.87
CA ARG A 195 -7.03 -12.12 -21.34
C ARG A 195 -6.42 -11.66 -20.01
N VAL A 196 -6.66 -12.39 -18.91
CA VAL A 196 -6.18 -12.02 -17.58
C VAL A 196 -5.55 -13.22 -16.88
N VAL A 197 -4.44 -12.97 -16.18
CA VAL A 197 -3.63 -13.97 -15.47
C VAL A 197 -4.45 -14.65 -14.36
N ASN A 198 -4.39 -16.00 -14.30
CA ASN A 198 -5.12 -16.82 -13.35
C ASN A 198 -4.25 -17.67 -12.39
N ASP A 199 -2.95 -17.61 -12.52
CA ASP A 199 -2.00 -18.38 -11.73
C ASP A 199 -1.24 -17.56 -10.67
N GLN A 200 -1.56 -16.29 -10.53
CA GLN A 200 -1.14 -15.43 -9.42
C GLN A 200 -2.30 -15.27 -8.46
N ILE A 201 -2.13 -15.71 -7.20
CA ILE A 201 -3.21 -15.81 -6.22
C ILE A 201 -2.92 -14.93 -5.00
N GLY A 202 -3.86 -14.05 -4.67
CA GLY A 202 -3.76 -13.12 -3.55
C GLY A 202 -5.13 -12.63 -3.09
N THR A 203 -5.15 -11.47 -2.42
CA THR A 203 -6.40 -10.80 -2.01
C THR A 203 -6.26 -9.29 -2.22
N PRO A 204 -7.27 -8.63 -2.81
CA PRO A 204 -7.27 -7.18 -2.96
C PRO A 204 -7.29 -6.44 -1.61
N THR A 205 -6.76 -5.21 -1.61
CA THR A 205 -6.75 -4.33 -0.44
C THR A 205 -7.32 -2.96 -0.80
N TYR A 206 -8.48 -2.62 -0.25
CA TYR A 206 -9.10 -1.30 -0.39
C TYR A 206 -8.47 -0.32 0.59
N THR A 207 -7.91 0.78 0.09
CA THR A 207 -7.19 1.75 0.92
C THR A 207 -8.07 2.43 1.97
N PHE A 208 -9.35 2.63 1.69
CA PHE A 208 -10.32 3.15 2.64
C PHE A 208 -10.47 2.23 3.87
N ASP A 209 -10.59 0.91 3.67
CA ASP A 209 -10.67 -0.05 4.77
C ASP A 209 -9.35 -0.16 5.52
N LEU A 210 -8.23 -0.15 4.78
CA LEU A 210 -6.89 -0.20 5.37
C LEU A 210 -6.61 1.04 6.22
N ALA A 211 -6.96 2.23 5.76
CA ALA A 211 -6.78 3.48 6.50
C ALA A 211 -7.44 3.42 7.89
N ARG A 212 -8.66 2.88 7.99
CA ARG A 212 -9.36 2.66 9.25
C ARG A 212 -8.59 1.75 10.20
N LEU A 213 -8.06 0.63 9.68
CA LEU A 213 -7.23 -0.28 10.47
C LEU A 213 -5.94 0.39 10.94
N LEU A 214 -5.27 1.15 10.07
CA LEU A 214 -4.03 1.84 10.45
C LEU A 214 -4.27 2.85 11.57
N VAL A 215 -5.41 3.56 11.55
CA VAL A 215 -5.76 4.48 12.63
C VAL A 215 -6.12 3.71 13.92
N ASP A 216 -6.78 2.55 13.83
CA ASP A 216 -6.97 1.67 15.00
C ASP A 216 -5.61 1.21 15.58
N MET A 217 -4.63 0.89 14.73
CA MET A 217 -3.31 0.44 15.17
C MET A 217 -2.54 1.53 15.92
N ILE A 218 -2.53 2.76 15.42
CA ILE A 218 -1.75 3.85 16.05
C ILE A 218 -2.26 4.24 17.44
N GLU A 219 -3.51 3.92 17.75
CA GLU A 219 -4.12 4.11 19.08
C GLU A 219 -3.61 3.08 20.12
N THR A 220 -2.80 2.12 19.70
CA THR A 220 -2.28 1.02 20.54
C THR A 220 -0.75 0.99 20.57
N ASP A 221 -0.20 0.12 21.42
CA ASP A 221 1.22 -0.23 21.47
C ASP A 221 1.48 -1.70 21.04
N LYS A 222 0.57 -2.26 20.21
CA LYS A 222 0.67 -3.63 19.70
C LYS A 222 1.59 -3.71 18.49
N TYR A 223 2.84 -3.30 18.70
CA TYR A 223 3.87 -3.18 17.67
C TYR A 223 4.21 -4.49 16.99
N GLY A 224 4.84 -4.41 15.83
CA GLY A 224 5.39 -5.54 15.09
C GLY A 224 4.91 -5.64 13.63
N TYR A 225 5.06 -6.84 13.07
CA TYR A 225 4.69 -7.15 11.69
C TYR A 225 3.24 -7.62 11.62
N TYR A 226 2.50 -7.12 10.63
CA TYR A 226 1.12 -7.47 10.34
C TYR A 226 0.91 -7.68 8.85
N HIS A 227 -0.06 -8.50 8.50
CA HIS A 227 -0.61 -8.60 7.16
C HIS A 227 -2.03 -8.03 7.14
N ALA A 228 -2.35 -7.20 6.16
CA ALA A 228 -3.66 -6.54 6.08
C ALA A 228 -4.13 -6.47 4.63
N THR A 229 -5.03 -7.36 4.26
CA THR A 229 -5.82 -7.33 3.02
C THR A 229 -7.29 -7.48 3.37
N ASN A 230 -8.21 -7.17 2.45
CA ASN A 230 -9.61 -7.46 2.68
C ASN A 230 -9.84 -8.96 2.91
N GLU A 231 -10.93 -9.33 3.59
CA GLU A 231 -11.37 -10.71 3.76
C GLU A 231 -12.09 -11.22 2.49
N GLY A 232 -12.59 -12.46 2.49
CA GLY A 232 -13.34 -13.04 1.37
C GLY A 232 -12.56 -14.05 0.54
N GLY A 233 -11.44 -14.55 1.09
CA GLY A 233 -10.64 -15.62 0.49
C GLY A 233 -9.56 -15.12 -0.47
N TYR A 234 -8.89 -16.07 -1.10
CA TYR A 234 -7.80 -15.85 -2.04
C TYR A 234 -8.30 -16.10 -3.47
N ILE A 235 -7.99 -15.19 -4.39
CA ILE A 235 -8.47 -15.19 -5.77
C ILE A 235 -7.32 -14.93 -6.74
N SER A 236 -7.53 -15.23 -8.02
CA SER A 236 -6.65 -14.80 -9.11
C SER A 236 -7.00 -13.41 -9.62
N TRP A 237 -6.10 -12.81 -10.40
CA TRP A 237 -6.43 -11.58 -11.14
C TRP A 237 -7.59 -11.79 -12.12
N TYR A 238 -7.69 -13.02 -12.70
CA TYR A 238 -8.82 -13.42 -13.54
C TYR A 238 -10.14 -13.36 -12.77
N ASP A 239 -10.21 -13.99 -11.59
CA ASP A 239 -11.41 -13.97 -10.75
C ASP A 239 -11.80 -12.54 -10.38
N PHE A 240 -10.80 -11.72 -10.04
CA PHE A 240 -11.03 -10.31 -9.71
C PHE A 240 -11.59 -9.53 -10.90
N ALA A 241 -11.04 -9.71 -12.11
CA ALA A 241 -11.55 -9.07 -13.31
C ALA A 241 -12.99 -9.50 -13.64
N CYS A 242 -13.33 -10.79 -13.48
CA CYS A 242 -14.68 -11.29 -13.66
C CYS A 242 -15.67 -10.61 -12.70
N GLU A 243 -15.33 -10.49 -11.43
CA GLU A 243 -16.21 -9.86 -10.45
C GLU A 243 -16.32 -8.34 -10.66
N ILE A 244 -15.24 -7.67 -11.08
CA ILE A 244 -15.28 -6.24 -11.46
C ILE A 244 -16.31 -6.02 -12.57
N PHE A 245 -16.25 -6.78 -13.65
CA PHE A 245 -17.19 -6.62 -14.76
C PHE A 245 -18.63 -6.99 -14.39
N LYS A 246 -18.80 -8.04 -13.60
CA LYS A 246 -20.12 -8.43 -13.09
C LYS A 246 -20.76 -7.31 -12.26
N GLN A 247 -20.03 -6.74 -11.29
CA GLN A 247 -20.56 -5.66 -10.45
C GLN A 247 -20.74 -4.34 -11.18
N ALA A 248 -19.87 -4.06 -12.17
CA ALA A 248 -19.99 -2.86 -13.01
C ALA A 248 -21.03 -3.01 -14.13
N GLY A 249 -21.65 -4.17 -14.31
CA GLY A 249 -22.65 -4.42 -15.36
C GLY A 249 -22.07 -4.51 -16.78
N TYR A 250 -20.78 -4.91 -16.91
CA TYR A 250 -20.13 -5.08 -18.20
C TYR A 250 -20.34 -6.51 -18.74
N THR A 251 -20.46 -6.64 -20.06
CA THR A 251 -20.60 -7.92 -20.76
C THR A 251 -19.28 -8.46 -21.31
N THR A 252 -18.18 -7.77 -21.07
CA THR A 252 -16.84 -8.12 -21.52
C THR A 252 -16.46 -9.52 -21.00
N LYS A 253 -16.08 -10.42 -21.93
CA LYS A 253 -15.62 -11.77 -21.60
C LYS A 253 -14.17 -11.74 -21.10
N VAL A 254 -13.87 -12.47 -20.05
CA VAL A 254 -12.51 -12.64 -19.54
C VAL A 254 -12.07 -14.08 -19.80
N ASN A 255 -10.94 -14.25 -20.47
CA ASN A 255 -10.30 -15.55 -20.69
C ASN A 255 -9.11 -15.68 -19.74
N PRO A 256 -9.02 -16.77 -18.96
CA PRO A 256 -7.87 -17.02 -18.11
C PRO A 256 -6.64 -17.36 -18.94
N ILE A 257 -5.48 -16.83 -18.52
CA ILE A 257 -4.17 -17.16 -19.08
C ILE A 257 -3.15 -17.34 -17.97
N THR A 258 -2.05 -18.02 -18.24
CA THR A 258 -0.93 -18.12 -17.31
C THR A 258 -0.06 -16.86 -17.35
N THR A 259 0.78 -16.68 -16.32
CA THR A 259 1.81 -15.63 -16.30
C THR A 259 2.76 -15.77 -17.48
N GLU A 260 3.12 -16.99 -17.87
CA GLU A 260 3.97 -17.28 -19.02
C GLU A 260 3.32 -16.84 -20.33
N GLU A 261 2.04 -17.17 -20.54
CA GLU A 261 1.26 -16.74 -21.71
C GLU A 261 1.05 -15.22 -21.78
N TYR A 262 1.02 -14.55 -20.63
CA TYR A 262 0.95 -13.09 -20.58
C TYR A 262 2.23 -12.44 -21.09
N GLY A 263 3.39 -12.88 -20.62
CA GLY A 263 4.72 -12.55 -21.17
C GLY A 263 5.14 -11.08 -21.22
N LEU A 264 4.33 -10.15 -20.68
CA LEU A 264 4.56 -8.70 -20.79
C LEU A 264 5.16 -8.06 -19.53
N SER A 265 5.23 -8.80 -18.42
CA SER A 265 5.79 -8.27 -17.17
C SER A 265 7.33 -8.29 -17.24
N LYS A 266 7.95 -7.13 -16.99
CA LYS A 266 9.41 -7.03 -16.88
C LYS A 266 9.89 -7.60 -15.54
N ALA A 267 9.19 -7.27 -14.46
CA ALA A 267 9.47 -7.80 -13.13
C ALA A 267 8.84 -9.19 -12.95
N ALA A 268 9.58 -10.11 -12.32
CA ALA A 268 9.03 -11.38 -11.87
C ALA A 268 7.96 -11.12 -10.77
N ARG A 269 6.77 -11.69 -10.96
CA ARG A 269 5.65 -11.52 -10.03
C ARG A 269 5.42 -12.77 -9.20
N PRO A 270 5.06 -12.65 -7.91
CA PRO A 270 4.77 -13.80 -7.06
C PRO A 270 3.51 -14.54 -7.54
N PHE A 271 3.59 -15.88 -7.63
CA PHE A 271 2.41 -16.74 -7.82
C PHE A 271 1.58 -16.84 -6.54
N ASN A 272 2.23 -16.75 -5.38
CA ASN A 272 1.62 -16.83 -4.07
C ASN A 272 1.75 -15.50 -3.32
N SER A 273 0.71 -14.68 -3.41
CA SER A 273 0.52 -13.42 -2.65
C SER A 273 -0.48 -13.58 -1.50
N ARG A 274 -0.71 -14.82 -1.03
CA ARG A 274 -1.61 -15.08 0.09
C ARG A 274 -0.96 -14.65 1.39
N LEU A 275 -1.63 -13.79 2.12
CA LEU A 275 -1.18 -13.25 3.41
C LEU A 275 -2.10 -13.74 4.52
N ASP A 276 -1.54 -14.38 5.54
CA ASP A 276 -2.28 -14.72 6.76
C ASP A 276 -2.53 -13.46 7.60
N LYS A 277 -3.75 -13.27 8.05
CA LYS A 277 -4.21 -12.08 8.79
C LYS A 277 -4.66 -12.41 10.22
N SER A 278 -4.48 -13.63 10.67
CA SER A 278 -4.93 -14.10 12.00
C SER A 278 -4.41 -13.21 13.14
N LYS A 279 -3.18 -12.72 13.00
CA LYS A 279 -2.53 -11.84 13.98
C LYS A 279 -3.29 -10.53 14.22
N LEU A 280 -4.08 -10.03 13.27
CA LEU A 280 -4.96 -8.87 13.50
C LEU A 280 -5.98 -9.21 14.60
N VAL A 281 -6.67 -10.33 14.45
CA VAL A 281 -7.70 -10.78 15.41
C VAL A 281 -7.08 -11.13 16.75
N GLU A 282 -5.96 -11.84 16.78
CA GLU A 282 -5.22 -12.21 17.97
C GLU A 282 -4.82 -10.98 18.80
N ASN A 283 -4.54 -9.87 18.13
CA ASN A 283 -4.24 -8.59 18.76
C ASN A 283 -5.48 -7.69 18.96
N GLY A 284 -6.70 -8.22 18.71
CA GLY A 284 -7.95 -7.51 18.94
C GLY A 284 -8.26 -6.43 17.90
N PHE A 285 -7.59 -6.45 16.75
CA PHE A 285 -7.98 -5.60 15.62
C PHE A 285 -9.13 -6.23 14.83
N LYS A 286 -10.02 -5.41 14.33
CA LYS A 286 -11.13 -5.86 13.50
C LYS A 286 -10.63 -6.15 12.08
N PRO A 287 -10.90 -7.34 11.52
CA PRO A 287 -10.58 -7.65 10.12
C PRO A 287 -11.22 -6.63 9.16
N LEU A 288 -10.60 -6.45 7.99
CA LEU A 288 -11.19 -5.66 6.92
C LEU A 288 -12.44 -6.38 6.37
N PRO A 289 -13.43 -5.66 5.82
CA PRO A 289 -14.56 -6.26 5.11
C PRO A 289 -14.12 -7.19 3.97
N THR A 290 -15.06 -7.94 3.39
CA THR A 290 -14.72 -8.79 2.23
C THR A 290 -14.34 -7.95 1.02
N TRP A 291 -13.46 -8.46 0.17
CA TRP A 291 -13.03 -7.76 -1.04
C TRP A 291 -14.19 -7.50 -2.02
N GLN A 292 -15.23 -8.36 -2.01
CA GLN A 292 -16.44 -8.18 -2.82
C GLN A 292 -17.23 -6.95 -2.35
N ASP A 293 -17.41 -6.78 -1.03
CA ASP A 293 -18.03 -5.61 -0.45
C ASP A 293 -17.19 -4.35 -0.70
N ALA A 294 -15.87 -4.44 -0.51
CA ALA A 294 -14.93 -3.36 -0.79
C ALA A 294 -15.01 -2.91 -2.26
N LEU A 295 -15.06 -3.86 -3.20
CA LEU A 295 -15.24 -3.57 -4.62
C LEU A 295 -16.57 -2.85 -4.90
N ALA A 296 -17.68 -3.32 -4.31
CA ALA A 296 -19.00 -2.69 -4.48
C ALA A 296 -19.01 -1.24 -4.00
N ARG A 297 -18.42 -0.97 -2.82
CA ARG A 297 -18.29 0.39 -2.29
C ARG A 297 -17.40 1.26 -3.16
N TYR A 298 -16.29 0.70 -3.63
CA TYR A 298 -15.35 1.42 -4.50
C TYR A 298 -15.97 1.77 -5.86
N LEU A 299 -16.68 0.83 -6.50
CA LEU A 299 -17.38 1.11 -7.76
C LEU A 299 -18.43 2.22 -7.60
N LYS A 300 -19.15 2.23 -6.48
CA LYS A 300 -20.10 3.31 -6.15
C LYS A 300 -19.41 4.66 -5.93
N GLU A 301 -18.20 4.66 -5.40
CA GLU A 301 -17.40 5.87 -5.18
C GLU A 301 -16.88 6.46 -6.50
N LEU A 302 -16.64 5.61 -7.50
CA LEU A 302 -16.18 6.04 -8.82
C LEU A 302 -17.28 6.67 -9.70
N GLY A 303 -18.56 6.41 -9.40
CA GLY A 303 -19.75 6.94 -10.11
C GLY A 303 -20.25 5.96 -11.13
#